data_351c85e90508c63e3269450a700285af
#
_entry.id   351c85e90508c63e3269450a700285af
#
_cell.length_a   1.000
_cell.length_b   1.000
_cell.length_c   1.000
_cell.angle_alpha   90.00
_cell.angle_beta   90.00
_cell.angle_gamma   90.00
#
_symmetry.space_group_name_H-M   'P 1'
#
loop_
_entity.id
_entity.type
_entity.pdbx_description
1 polymer ?
#
loop_
_entity_poly.entity_id
_entity_poly.type
_entity_poly.pdbx_seq_one_letter_code
_entity_poly.pdbx_strand_id
1 'polypeptide(L)'
;LQTIDEYSLDKKYNEFALILRKHTISSHENAFDKLVNLFLAKIIDERYNSKELQLLWKGAAYDDYFSLQDRLINLYKRGMKEFFGDEVASVENWQIEDAFKFLTAKADEARATIKKYFRRLKYFNNNPFAFLDVHNEQLFYKNAVILKDTISMLQDIYLTKNTDNQFLGDLFEGFLNRGVHQSEGQFFTPMPIVRFLVSSLPLRQIIESGEIPKAIDYACGAGHFLTEYARQIKPFIEEKMNLQNEHDPK
;
A
#
# COMPACT_ATOMS: atom_id res chain seq x y z
N LEU A 1 4.92 -12.80 10.93
CA LEU A 1 5.11 -12.19 9.61
C LEU A 1 6.33 -12.80 8.94
N GLN A 2 6.19 -13.21 7.67
CA GLN A 2 7.25 -13.85 6.90
C GLN A 2 7.82 -12.84 5.90
N THR A 3 9.13 -12.89 5.68
CA THR A 3 9.76 -12.27 4.51
C THR A 3 9.38 -13.08 3.27
N ILE A 4 9.10 -12.42 2.16
CA ILE A 4 8.63 -13.08 0.95
C ILE A 4 9.81 -13.27 -0.01
N ASP A 5 9.89 -14.45 -0.61
CA ASP A 5 10.72 -14.78 -1.75
C ASP A 5 9.89 -14.79 -3.06
N GLU A 6 10.55 -14.93 -4.20
CA GLU A 6 9.91 -14.91 -5.53
C GLU A 6 8.82 -15.99 -5.68
N TYR A 7 9.00 -17.16 -5.08
CA TYR A 7 8.01 -18.24 -5.09
C TYR A 7 6.75 -17.87 -4.28
N SER A 8 6.93 -17.18 -3.17
CA SER A 8 5.83 -16.69 -2.33
C SER A 8 5.02 -15.59 -3.03
N LEU A 9 5.64 -14.80 -3.92
CA LEU A 9 4.96 -13.79 -4.73
C LEU A 9 3.92 -14.40 -5.67
N ASP A 10 4.32 -15.42 -6.43
CA ASP A 10 3.42 -16.14 -7.33
C ASP A 10 2.24 -16.75 -6.58
N LYS A 11 2.51 -17.29 -5.40
CA LYS A 11 1.47 -17.83 -4.53
C LYS A 11 0.48 -16.73 -4.09
N LYS A 12 0.97 -15.57 -3.66
CA LYS A 12 0.12 -14.45 -3.24
C LYS A 12 -0.70 -13.86 -4.39
N TYR A 13 -0.11 -13.77 -5.59
CA TYR A 13 -0.87 -13.42 -6.78
C TYR A 13 -2.01 -14.40 -7.05
N ASN A 14 -1.73 -15.70 -7.02
CA ASN A 14 -2.75 -16.73 -7.24
C ASN A 14 -3.85 -16.70 -6.16
N GLU A 15 -3.48 -16.48 -4.89
CA GLU A 15 -4.44 -16.29 -3.80
C GLU A 15 -5.36 -15.09 -4.08
N PHE A 16 -4.80 -13.94 -4.50
CA PHE A 16 -5.59 -12.77 -4.86
C PHE A 16 -6.52 -13.04 -6.05
N ALA A 17 -6.01 -13.65 -7.11
CA ALA A 17 -6.81 -14.03 -8.27
C ALA A 17 -7.96 -14.99 -7.90
N LEU A 18 -7.74 -15.91 -6.96
CA LEU A 18 -8.77 -16.79 -6.44
C LEU A 18 -9.83 -16.03 -5.64
N ILE A 19 -9.44 -15.04 -4.82
CA ILE A 19 -10.37 -14.16 -4.11
C ILE A 19 -11.27 -13.43 -5.11
N LEU A 20 -10.69 -12.81 -6.15
CA LEU A 20 -11.46 -12.11 -7.18
C LEU A 20 -12.46 -13.03 -7.89
N ARG A 21 -12.03 -14.24 -8.27
CA ARG A 21 -12.89 -15.25 -8.91
C ARG A 21 -14.02 -15.71 -7.99
N LYS A 22 -13.70 -16.04 -6.73
CA LYS A 22 -14.67 -16.45 -5.70
C LYS A 22 -15.81 -15.44 -5.54
N HIS A 23 -15.48 -14.16 -5.65
CA HIS A 23 -16.43 -13.07 -5.47
C HIS A 23 -16.99 -12.50 -6.79
N THR A 24 -16.65 -13.11 -7.92
CA THR A 24 -17.11 -12.72 -9.27
C THR A 24 -16.76 -11.26 -9.60
N ILE A 25 -15.53 -10.85 -9.27
CA ILE A 25 -15.03 -9.51 -9.60
C ILE A 25 -14.46 -9.58 -11.00
N SER A 26 -15.09 -8.88 -11.95
CA SER A 26 -14.71 -8.87 -13.37
C SER A 26 -13.73 -7.74 -13.74
N SER A 27 -13.73 -6.65 -12.99
CA SER A 27 -12.81 -5.52 -13.22
C SER A 27 -11.49 -5.74 -12.49
N HIS A 28 -10.54 -6.35 -13.19
CA HIS A 28 -9.19 -6.58 -12.65
C HIS A 28 -8.44 -5.27 -12.39
N GLU A 29 -8.65 -4.25 -13.22
CA GLU A 29 -8.03 -2.93 -13.08
C GLU A 29 -8.46 -2.26 -11.77
N ASN A 30 -9.76 -2.16 -11.50
CA ASN A 30 -10.26 -1.61 -10.23
C ASN A 30 -9.76 -2.43 -9.02
N ALA A 31 -9.71 -3.75 -9.14
CA ALA A 31 -9.22 -4.62 -8.06
C ALA A 31 -7.74 -4.38 -7.78
N PHE A 32 -6.94 -4.12 -8.80
CA PHE A 32 -5.53 -3.80 -8.65
C PHE A 32 -5.32 -2.46 -7.94
N ASP A 33 -6.05 -1.41 -8.30
CA ASP A 33 -6.00 -0.12 -7.60
C ASP A 33 -6.29 -0.27 -6.11
N LYS A 34 -7.27 -1.10 -5.74
CA LYS A 34 -7.60 -1.34 -4.33
C LYS A 34 -6.50 -2.11 -3.61
N LEU A 35 -5.82 -3.02 -4.30
CA LEU A 35 -4.66 -3.72 -3.76
C LEU A 35 -3.49 -2.76 -3.53
N VAL A 36 -3.23 -1.82 -4.46
CA VAL A 36 -2.22 -0.77 -4.29
C VAL A 36 -2.51 0.09 -3.06
N ASN A 37 -3.76 0.49 -2.88
CA ASN A 37 -4.18 1.24 -1.69
C ASN A 37 -3.94 0.45 -0.39
N LEU A 38 -4.17 -0.87 -0.40
CA LEU A 38 -3.87 -1.75 0.73
C LEU A 38 -2.36 -1.89 0.99
N PHE A 39 -1.54 -1.93 -0.05
CA PHE A 39 -0.08 -1.93 0.11
C PHE A 39 0.41 -0.62 0.74
N LEU A 40 -0.11 0.53 0.29
CA LEU A 40 0.22 1.81 0.91
C LEU A 40 -0.15 1.82 2.40
N ALA A 41 -1.37 1.40 2.73
CA ALA A 41 -1.81 1.29 4.11
C ALA A 41 -0.92 0.35 4.94
N LYS A 42 -0.51 -0.79 4.35
CA LYS A 42 0.35 -1.78 5.02
C LYS A 42 1.77 -1.26 5.26
N ILE A 43 2.36 -0.54 4.30
CA ILE A 43 3.69 0.07 4.47
C ILE A 43 3.66 1.06 5.64
N ILE A 44 2.63 1.88 5.74
CA ILE A 44 2.44 2.81 6.86
C ILE A 44 2.27 2.07 8.18
N ASP A 45 1.48 1.01 8.19
CA ASP A 45 1.23 0.20 9.38
C ASP A 45 2.52 -0.43 9.91
N GLU A 46 3.30 -1.05 9.04
CA GLU A 46 4.59 -1.65 9.39
C GLU A 46 5.60 -0.62 9.90
N ARG A 47 5.61 0.60 9.33
CA ARG A 47 6.53 1.67 9.71
C ARG A 47 6.22 2.24 11.08
N TYR A 48 4.94 2.47 11.39
CA TYR A 48 4.52 3.22 12.56
C TYR A 48 3.91 2.38 13.68
N ASN A 49 3.34 1.23 13.35
CA ASN A 49 2.65 0.34 14.27
C ASN A 49 3.34 -1.04 14.40
N SER A 50 4.65 -1.11 14.23
CA SER A 50 5.40 -2.37 14.19
C SER A 50 5.20 -3.28 15.41
N LYS A 51 4.79 -2.71 16.56
CA LYS A 51 4.49 -3.46 17.79
C LYS A 51 3.08 -4.03 17.82
N GLU A 52 2.12 -3.35 17.20
CA GLU A 52 0.72 -3.74 17.16
C GLU A 52 0.11 -3.30 15.83
N LEU A 53 0.21 -4.19 14.84
CA LEU A 53 -0.29 -3.92 13.49
C LEU A 53 -1.80 -3.73 13.49
N GLN A 54 -2.27 -2.79 12.67
CA GLN A 54 -3.68 -2.43 12.52
C GLN A 54 -4.31 -3.05 11.26
N LEU A 55 -3.48 -3.36 10.22
CA LEU A 55 -3.92 -4.01 9.00
C LEU A 55 -4.01 -5.52 9.22
N LEU A 56 -4.97 -5.91 10.02
CA LEU A 56 -5.30 -7.32 10.28
C LEU A 56 -6.77 -7.47 10.65
N TRP A 57 -7.31 -8.67 10.45
CA TRP A 57 -8.62 -9.06 10.96
C TRP A 57 -8.46 -9.68 12.35
N LYS A 58 -8.99 -9.00 13.38
CA LYS A 58 -8.87 -9.43 14.79
C LYS A 58 -9.81 -10.59 15.18
N GLY A 59 -10.65 -11.04 14.24
CA GLY A 59 -11.66 -12.07 14.48
C GLY A 59 -13.03 -11.46 14.83
N ALA A 60 -14.11 -12.18 14.50
CA ALA A 60 -15.49 -11.71 14.65
C ALA A 60 -15.91 -11.39 16.10
N ALA A 61 -15.20 -11.91 17.09
CA ALA A 61 -15.44 -11.60 18.50
C ALA A 61 -14.90 -10.22 18.93
N TYR A 62 -13.92 -9.69 18.21
CA TYR A 62 -13.18 -8.48 18.59
C TYR A 62 -13.18 -7.41 17.52
N ASP A 63 -13.72 -7.71 16.33
CA ASP A 63 -13.66 -6.84 15.18
C ASP A 63 -14.97 -6.87 14.38
N ASP A 64 -15.32 -5.74 13.82
CA ASP A 64 -16.39 -5.62 12.84
C ASP A 64 -15.87 -4.95 11.56
N TYR A 65 -16.66 -5.03 10.50
CA TYR A 65 -16.26 -4.50 9.20
C TYR A 65 -16.10 -2.98 9.17
N PHE A 66 -16.78 -2.26 10.07
CA PHE A 66 -16.65 -0.81 10.18
C PHE A 66 -15.34 -0.43 10.84
N SER A 67 -15.02 -1.07 11.96
CA SER A 67 -13.76 -0.88 12.69
C SER A 67 -12.55 -1.22 11.84
N LEU A 68 -12.63 -2.30 11.04
CA LEU A 68 -11.60 -2.67 10.09
C LEU A 68 -11.39 -1.57 9.05
N GLN A 69 -12.45 -1.11 8.40
CA GLN A 69 -12.34 -0.07 7.36
C GLN A 69 -11.89 1.27 7.93
N ASP A 70 -12.30 1.65 9.14
CA ASP A 70 -11.81 2.86 9.81
C ASP A 70 -10.29 2.82 10.00
N ARG A 71 -9.75 1.71 10.47
CA ARG A 71 -8.30 1.55 10.63
C ARG A 71 -7.57 1.66 9.30
N LEU A 72 -8.07 1.00 8.27
CA LEU A 72 -7.46 1.04 6.94
C LEU A 72 -7.50 2.44 6.31
N ILE A 73 -8.62 3.16 6.43
CA ILE A 73 -8.74 4.53 5.92
C ILE A 73 -7.75 5.45 6.63
N ASN A 74 -7.58 5.32 7.95
CA ASN A 74 -6.61 6.13 8.70
C ASN A 74 -5.16 5.85 8.26
N LEU A 75 -4.80 4.59 8.02
CA LEU A 75 -3.49 4.23 7.48
C LEU A 75 -3.30 4.79 6.07
N TYR A 76 -4.30 4.63 5.20
CA TYR A 76 -4.27 5.14 3.84
C TYR A 76 -4.13 6.67 3.78
N LYS A 77 -4.94 7.41 4.56
CA LYS A 77 -4.84 8.87 4.67
C LYS A 77 -3.43 9.32 5.05
N ARG A 78 -2.85 8.64 6.04
CA ARG A 78 -1.48 8.94 6.45
C ARG A 78 -0.48 8.67 5.33
N GLY A 79 -0.65 7.57 4.60
CA GLY A 79 0.20 7.23 3.46
C GLY A 79 0.09 8.25 2.32
N MET A 80 -1.12 8.66 1.96
CA MET A 80 -1.34 9.68 0.95
C MET A 80 -0.67 11.01 1.32
N LYS A 81 -0.84 11.43 2.57
CA LYS A 81 -0.20 12.66 3.06
C LYS A 81 1.32 12.56 3.07
N GLU A 82 1.88 11.44 3.51
CA GLU A 82 3.33 11.28 3.67
C GLU A 82 4.06 11.11 2.33
N PHE A 83 3.50 10.31 1.41
CA PHE A 83 4.19 9.99 0.15
C PHE A 83 3.83 10.91 -1.01
N PHE A 84 2.60 11.46 -1.02
CA PHE A 84 2.10 12.26 -2.13
C PHE A 84 1.78 13.71 -1.74
N GLY A 85 1.75 14.03 -0.44
CA GLY A 85 1.34 15.35 0.05
C GLY A 85 -0.18 15.58 -0.04
N ASP A 86 -0.95 14.57 -0.41
CA ASP A 86 -2.39 14.67 -0.66
C ASP A 86 -3.20 14.46 0.63
N GLU A 87 -4.22 15.30 0.83
CA GLU A 87 -5.18 15.15 1.90
C GLU A 87 -6.44 14.43 1.43
N VAL A 88 -6.64 13.22 1.94
CA VAL A 88 -7.85 12.43 1.64
C VAL A 88 -9.00 12.88 2.53
N ALA A 89 -10.04 13.45 1.92
CA ALA A 89 -11.25 13.82 2.63
C ALA A 89 -11.98 12.57 3.15
N SER A 90 -12.27 12.54 4.44
CA SER A 90 -13.10 11.50 5.07
C SER A 90 -13.88 12.07 6.23
N VAL A 91 -15.04 11.47 6.51
CA VAL A 91 -15.85 11.82 7.68
C VAL A 91 -15.40 10.96 8.86
N GLU A 92 -14.92 11.62 9.91
CA GLU A 92 -14.51 10.96 11.15
C GLU A 92 -15.72 10.61 12.02
N ASN A 93 -15.62 9.54 12.81
CA ASN A 93 -16.72 9.12 13.68
C ASN A 93 -17.13 10.20 14.69
N TRP A 94 -16.16 10.96 15.21
CA TRP A 94 -16.45 12.06 16.15
C TRP A 94 -17.26 13.18 15.50
N GLN A 95 -17.08 13.46 14.20
CA GLN A 95 -17.87 14.45 13.47
C GLN A 95 -19.33 14.00 13.37
N ILE A 96 -19.55 12.70 13.12
CA ILE A 96 -20.90 12.12 13.13
C ILE A 96 -21.51 12.24 14.53
N GLU A 97 -20.76 11.91 15.58
CA GLU A 97 -21.24 12.01 16.96
C GLU A 97 -21.56 13.45 17.34
N ASP A 98 -20.71 14.40 16.95
CA ASP A 98 -20.86 15.83 17.25
C ASP A 98 -22.07 16.44 16.53
N ALA A 99 -22.29 16.08 15.27
CA ALA A 99 -23.45 16.55 14.50
C ALA A 99 -24.80 16.19 15.13
N PHE A 100 -24.84 15.14 15.95
CA PHE A 100 -26.07 14.67 16.60
C PHE A 100 -26.15 14.98 18.10
N LYS A 101 -25.24 15.76 18.67
CA LYS A 101 -25.23 16.13 20.10
C LYS A 101 -26.50 16.85 20.54
N PHE A 102 -27.07 17.66 19.67
CA PHE A 102 -28.19 18.55 19.97
C PHE A 102 -29.57 17.94 19.75
N LEU A 103 -29.67 16.69 19.29
CA LEU A 103 -30.93 16.00 19.15
C LEU A 103 -31.44 15.56 20.54
N THR A 104 -32.60 16.07 20.93
CA THR A 104 -33.20 15.85 22.25
C THR A 104 -33.64 14.41 22.50
N ALA A 105 -33.68 14.01 23.78
CA ALA A 105 -33.77 12.64 24.31
C ALA A 105 -34.97 11.77 23.89
N LYS A 106 -36.03 12.32 23.28
CA LYS A 106 -37.18 11.54 22.80
C LYS A 106 -36.92 10.70 21.53
N ALA A 107 -35.71 10.76 21.01
CA ALA A 107 -35.31 10.16 19.72
C ALA A 107 -34.11 9.22 19.84
N ASP A 108 -33.82 8.61 20.97
CA ASP A 108 -32.60 7.82 21.18
C ASP A 108 -32.48 6.65 20.19
N GLU A 109 -33.55 5.92 19.91
CA GLU A 109 -33.55 4.87 18.89
C GLU A 109 -33.41 5.43 17.47
N ALA A 110 -34.13 6.50 17.15
CA ALA A 110 -34.03 7.18 15.86
C ALA A 110 -32.63 7.76 15.68
N ARG A 111 -32.05 8.37 16.73
CA ARG A 111 -30.69 8.90 16.77
C ARG A 111 -29.66 7.80 16.52
N ALA A 112 -29.77 6.66 17.20
CA ALA A 112 -28.89 5.51 17.00
C ALA A 112 -28.99 4.97 15.56
N THR A 113 -30.19 4.88 15.02
CA THR A 113 -30.45 4.44 13.64
C THR A 113 -29.85 5.41 12.62
N ILE A 114 -30.04 6.71 12.82
CA ILE A 114 -29.49 7.76 11.93
C ILE A 114 -27.97 7.74 11.98
N LYS A 115 -27.35 7.68 13.17
CA LYS A 115 -25.89 7.56 13.32
C LYS A 115 -25.35 6.32 12.61
N LYS A 116 -26.00 5.18 12.78
CA LYS A 116 -25.66 3.94 12.11
C LYS A 116 -25.73 4.08 10.59
N TYR A 117 -26.74 4.79 10.09
CA TYR A 117 -26.87 5.09 8.66
C TYR A 117 -25.73 5.96 8.14
N PHE A 118 -25.39 7.06 8.84
CA PHE A 118 -24.26 7.93 8.44
C PHE A 118 -22.91 7.21 8.52
N ARG A 119 -22.69 6.36 9.52
CA ARG A 119 -21.50 5.51 9.59
C ARG A 119 -21.36 4.59 8.38
N ARG A 120 -22.47 4.12 7.81
CA ARG A 120 -22.46 3.31 6.60
C ARG A 120 -22.22 4.13 5.35
N LEU A 121 -22.87 5.30 5.25
CA LEU A 121 -22.75 6.17 4.09
C LEU A 121 -21.32 6.59 3.79
N LYS A 122 -20.47 6.80 4.80
CA LYS A 122 -19.07 7.16 4.59
C LYS A 122 -18.27 6.11 3.82
N TYR A 123 -18.77 4.85 3.75
CA TYR A 123 -18.12 3.76 3.01
C TYR A 123 -18.78 3.47 1.67
N PHE A 124 -19.89 4.13 1.33
CA PHE A 124 -20.56 3.91 0.06
C PHE A 124 -19.95 4.75 -1.07
N ASN A 125 -19.52 5.96 -0.77
CA ASN A 125 -18.94 6.86 -1.76
C ASN A 125 -17.44 7.05 -1.51
N ASN A 126 -16.64 7.04 -2.59
CA ASN A 126 -15.20 7.30 -2.56
C ASN A 126 -14.40 6.40 -1.58
N ASN A 127 -14.83 5.17 -1.39
CA ASN A 127 -14.11 4.22 -0.55
C ASN A 127 -12.87 3.70 -1.29
N PRO A 128 -11.64 4.00 -0.82
CA PRO A 128 -10.40 3.56 -1.48
C PRO A 128 -10.23 2.04 -1.48
N PHE A 129 -11.06 1.29 -0.72
CA PHE A 129 -11.02 -0.16 -0.58
C PHE A 129 -12.28 -0.84 -1.11
N ALA A 130 -13.03 -0.17 -1.97
CA ALA A 130 -14.23 -0.72 -2.58
C ALA A 130 -13.90 -1.52 -3.85
N PHE A 131 -13.84 -2.84 -3.75
CA PHE A 131 -13.71 -3.77 -4.88
C PHE A 131 -14.99 -3.85 -5.73
N LEU A 132 -16.11 -3.40 -5.18
CA LEU A 132 -17.43 -3.34 -5.81
C LEU A 132 -17.95 -1.91 -5.80
N ASP A 133 -18.88 -1.60 -6.69
CA ASP A 133 -19.64 -0.36 -6.64
C ASP A 133 -20.63 -0.42 -5.46
N VAL A 134 -20.21 0.09 -4.31
CA VAL A 134 -20.93 -0.01 -3.04
C VAL A 134 -21.92 1.14 -2.92
N HIS A 135 -23.20 0.88 -3.19
CA HIS A 135 -24.28 1.85 -3.08
C HIS A 135 -25.42 1.42 -2.15
N ASN A 136 -25.33 0.22 -1.56
CA ASN A 136 -26.30 -0.29 -0.58
C ASN A 136 -25.64 -1.18 0.47
N GLU A 137 -26.40 -1.55 1.51
CA GLU A 137 -25.91 -2.35 2.63
C GLU A 137 -25.45 -3.76 2.21
N GLN A 138 -26.15 -4.40 1.28
CA GLN A 138 -25.80 -5.74 0.81
C GLN A 138 -24.43 -5.72 0.10
N LEU A 139 -24.20 -4.74 -0.75
CA LEU A 139 -22.91 -4.56 -1.43
C LEU A 139 -21.80 -4.15 -0.46
N PHE A 140 -22.13 -3.35 0.58
CA PHE A 140 -21.19 -3.04 1.64
C PHE A 140 -20.67 -4.31 2.33
N TYR A 141 -21.57 -5.22 2.77
CA TYR A 141 -21.14 -6.45 3.41
C TYR A 141 -20.43 -7.40 2.46
N LYS A 142 -20.87 -7.47 1.20
CA LYS A 142 -20.16 -8.25 0.18
C LYS A 142 -18.74 -7.73 -0.04
N ASN A 143 -18.57 -6.41 -0.16
CA ASN A 143 -17.26 -5.79 -0.28
C ASN A 143 -16.39 -6.02 0.97
N ALA A 144 -16.99 -5.96 2.16
CA ALA A 144 -16.28 -6.16 3.42
C ALA A 144 -15.71 -7.58 3.56
N VAL A 145 -16.42 -8.60 3.03
CA VAL A 145 -15.90 -9.97 2.97
C VAL A 145 -14.71 -10.07 2.03
N ILE A 146 -14.77 -9.44 0.85
CA ILE A 146 -13.67 -9.41 -0.12
C ILE A 146 -12.45 -8.74 0.50
N LEU A 147 -12.67 -7.58 1.11
CA LEU A 147 -11.62 -6.82 1.80
C LEU A 147 -10.97 -7.64 2.92
N LYS A 148 -11.77 -8.31 3.75
CA LYS A 148 -11.28 -9.20 4.80
C LYS A 148 -10.44 -10.34 4.23
N ASP A 149 -10.93 -11.02 3.18
CA ASP A 149 -10.17 -12.12 2.54
C ASP A 149 -8.82 -11.60 1.99
N THR A 150 -8.82 -10.42 1.37
CA THR A 150 -7.60 -9.78 0.85
C THR A 150 -6.63 -9.38 1.97
N ILE A 151 -7.14 -8.82 3.07
CA ILE A 151 -6.32 -8.49 4.25
C ILE A 151 -5.73 -9.75 4.86
N SER A 152 -6.50 -10.82 4.98
CA SER A 152 -6.01 -12.11 5.51
C SER A 152 -4.85 -12.67 4.68
N MET A 153 -4.86 -12.44 3.36
CA MET A 153 -3.75 -12.79 2.47
C MET A 153 -2.50 -11.94 2.74
N LEU A 154 -2.68 -10.65 3.07
CA LEU A 154 -1.60 -9.67 3.23
C LEU A 154 -1.04 -9.61 4.65
N GLN A 155 -1.84 -9.93 5.67
CA GLN A 155 -1.48 -9.72 7.08
C GLN A 155 -0.23 -10.50 7.52
N ASP A 156 0.07 -11.62 6.88
CA ASP A 156 1.17 -12.52 7.28
C ASP A 156 2.52 -12.17 6.64
N ILE A 157 2.56 -11.14 5.81
CA ILE A 157 3.76 -10.76 5.08
C ILE A 157 4.28 -9.39 5.52
N TYR A 158 5.61 -9.20 5.44
CA TYR A 158 6.24 -7.89 5.57
C TYR A 158 6.53 -7.30 4.19
N LEU A 159 6.14 -6.03 3.98
CA LEU A 159 6.50 -5.27 2.78
C LEU A 159 7.76 -4.42 2.98
N THR A 160 8.08 -4.03 4.22
CA THR A 160 9.15 -3.05 4.51
C THR A 160 10.44 -3.66 5.05
N LYS A 161 10.43 -4.92 5.48
CA LYS A 161 11.61 -5.56 6.09
C LYS A 161 12.54 -6.27 5.11
N ASN A 162 12.22 -6.32 3.84
CA ASN A 162 13.15 -6.82 2.84
C ASN A 162 14.23 -5.77 2.60
N THR A 163 15.47 -6.18 2.78
CA THR A 163 16.67 -5.36 2.48
C THR A 163 16.78 -5.03 1.00
N ASP A 164 16.08 -5.76 0.15
CA ASP A 164 15.95 -5.51 -1.27
C ASP A 164 14.64 -4.73 -1.55
N ASN A 165 14.76 -3.43 -1.81
CA ASN A 165 13.63 -2.58 -2.26
C ASN A 165 13.02 -3.07 -3.59
N GLN A 166 13.66 -4.03 -4.23
CA GLN A 166 13.25 -4.71 -5.45
C GLN A 166 11.97 -5.53 -5.26
N PHE A 167 11.79 -6.11 -4.07
CA PHE A 167 10.64 -6.95 -3.76
C PHE A 167 9.30 -6.26 -4.05
N LEU A 168 9.13 -5.00 -3.65
CA LEU A 168 7.91 -4.24 -3.97
C LEU A 168 7.75 -4.04 -5.47
N GLY A 169 8.85 -3.75 -6.19
CA GLY A 169 8.85 -3.65 -7.65
C GLY A 169 8.42 -4.96 -8.31
N ASP A 170 9.03 -6.07 -7.92
CA ASP A 170 8.73 -7.41 -8.46
C ASP A 170 7.29 -7.84 -8.11
N LEU A 171 6.79 -7.49 -6.91
CA LEU A 171 5.41 -7.71 -6.50
C LEU A 171 4.45 -6.94 -7.42
N PHE A 172 4.69 -5.65 -7.59
CA PHE A 172 3.88 -4.79 -8.46
C PHE A 172 3.94 -5.26 -9.92
N GLU A 173 5.14 -5.55 -10.42
CA GLU A 173 5.34 -6.06 -11.77
C GLU A 173 4.65 -7.41 -11.99
N GLY A 174 4.75 -8.33 -11.04
CA GLY A 174 4.07 -9.62 -11.10
C GLY A 174 2.55 -9.48 -11.14
N PHE A 175 1.98 -8.55 -10.36
CA PHE A 175 0.55 -8.28 -10.39
C PHE A 175 0.12 -7.52 -11.66
N LEU A 176 0.91 -6.56 -12.15
CA LEU A 176 0.64 -5.82 -13.37
C LEU A 176 0.75 -6.72 -14.60
N ASN A 177 1.83 -7.48 -14.74
CA ASN A 177 2.09 -8.32 -15.92
C ASN A 177 1.01 -9.37 -16.15
N ARG A 178 0.36 -9.86 -15.09
CA ARG A 178 -0.65 -10.90 -15.20
C ARG A 178 -2.09 -10.38 -15.26
N GLY A 179 -2.34 -9.15 -14.83
CA GLY A 179 -3.70 -8.60 -14.68
C GLY A 179 -4.07 -7.45 -15.61
N VAL A 180 -3.14 -6.56 -15.93
CA VAL A 180 -3.44 -5.25 -16.57
C VAL A 180 -2.71 -5.04 -17.90
N HIS A 181 -1.59 -5.76 -18.14
CA HIS A 181 -0.69 -5.50 -19.27
C HIS A 181 -1.26 -5.67 -20.69
N GLN A 182 -2.37 -6.34 -20.84
CA GLN A 182 -2.89 -6.56 -22.21
C GLN A 182 -3.62 -5.34 -22.78
N SER A 183 -4.00 -4.36 -21.95
CA SER A 183 -4.80 -3.23 -22.39
C SER A 183 -4.03 -1.94 -22.68
N GLU A 184 -2.86 -1.71 -22.04
CA GLU A 184 -2.19 -0.39 -22.10
C GLU A 184 -0.80 -0.35 -22.74
N GLY A 185 -0.24 -1.49 -23.14
CA GLY A 185 1.07 -1.53 -23.84
C GLY A 185 2.26 -1.01 -23.01
N GLN A 186 2.15 -0.97 -21.70
CA GLN A 186 3.26 -0.61 -20.82
C GLN A 186 4.15 -1.82 -20.57
N PHE A 187 5.41 -1.73 -21.00
CA PHE A 187 6.41 -2.76 -20.76
C PHE A 187 7.47 -2.22 -19.81
N PHE A 188 7.75 -2.96 -18.74
CA PHE A 188 8.87 -2.66 -17.86
C PHE A 188 10.13 -3.35 -18.38
N THR A 189 11.26 -2.66 -18.29
CA THR A 189 12.55 -3.28 -18.57
C THR A 189 12.87 -4.31 -17.50
N PRO A 190 13.11 -5.59 -17.85
CA PRO A 190 13.43 -6.62 -16.87
C PRO A 190 14.59 -6.22 -15.96
N MET A 191 14.45 -6.43 -14.67
CA MET A 191 15.42 -5.98 -13.67
C MET A 191 16.84 -6.50 -13.87
N PRO A 192 17.09 -7.73 -14.35
CA PRO A 192 18.46 -8.14 -14.67
C PRO A 192 19.16 -7.23 -15.71
N ILE A 193 18.39 -6.71 -16.68
CA ILE A 193 18.90 -5.76 -17.68
C ILE A 193 19.17 -4.40 -17.04
N VAL A 194 18.24 -3.91 -16.22
CA VAL A 194 18.41 -2.64 -15.48
C VAL A 194 19.66 -2.70 -14.60
N ARG A 195 19.83 -3.77 -13.83
CA ARG A 195 21.01 -3.99 -12.97
C ARG A 195 22.29 -4.00 -13.76
N PHE A 196 22.33 -4.75 -14.86
CA PHE A 196 23.50 -4.83 -15.72
C PHE A 196 23.88 -3.44 -16.28
N LEU A 197 22.91 -2.69 -16.79
CA LEU A 197 23.16 -1.37 -17.36
C LEU A 197 23.63 -0.37 -16.30
N VAL A 198 22.99 -0.32 -15.14
CA VAL A 198 23.41 0.59 -14.05
C VAL A 198 24.77 0.20 -13.48
N SER A 199 25.06 -1.10 -13.32
CA SER A 199 26.36 -1.55 -12.81
C SER A 199 27.54 -1.31 -13.80
N SER A 200 27.22 -1.09 -15.08
CA SER A 200 28.24 -0.73 -16.08
C SER A 200 28.69 0.74 -16.01
N LEU A 201 27.99 1.58 -15.25
CA LEU A 201 28.33 2.99 -15.05
C LEU A 201 29.49 3.12 -14.05
N PRO A 202 30.39 4.10 -14.22
CA PRO A 202 31.55 4.31 -13.35
C PRO A 202 31.19 5.02 -12.04
N LEU A 203 30.13 4.59 -11.39
CA LEU A 203 29.52 5.25 -10.21
C LEU A 203 30.51 5.34 -9.04
N ARG A 204 31.23 4.25 -8.78
CA ARG A 204 32.21 4.19 -7.71
C ARG A 204 33.34 5.21 -7.92
N GLN A 205 33.89 5.30 -9.13
CA GLN A 205 34.97 6.23 -9.46
C GLN A 205 34.55 7.69 -9.26
N ILE A 206 33.30 8.03 -9.64
CA ILE A 206 32.77 9.39 -9.46
C ILE A 206 32.63 9.71 -7.96
N ILE A 207 32.18 8.79 -7.15
CA ILE A 207 32.04 8.98 -5.70
C ILE A 207 33.39 9.09 -5.03
N GLU A 208 34.36 8.28 -5.44
CA GLU A 208 35.75 8.35 -4.94
C GLU A 208 36.42 9.69 -5.27
N SER A 209 36.11 10.32 -6.42
CA SER A 209 36.60 11.66 -6.75
C SER A 209 35.98 12.79 -5.93
N GLY A 210 34.97 12.51 -5.12
CA GLY A 210 34.35 13.50 -4.24
C GLY A 210 33.01 14.04 -4.75
N GLU A 211 32.55 13.57 -5.89
CA GLU A 211 31.30 14.01 -6.49
C GLU A 211 30.19 12.99 -6.23
N ILE A 212 28.95 13.48 -6.13
CA ILE A 212 27.76 12.62 -6.17
C ILE A 212 27.29 12.61 -7.62
N PRO A 213 27.28 11.44 -8.28
CA PRO A 213 26.82 11.36 -9.65
C PRO A 213 25.35 11.79 -9.76
N LYS A 214 25.03 12.61 -10.76
CA LYS A 214 23.66 13.04 -11.05
C LYS A 214 23.08 12.16 -12.13
N ALA A 215 21.90 11.63 -11.90
CA ALA A 215 21.17 10.80 -12.86
C ALA A 215 19.87 11.47 -13.28
N ILE A 216 19.51 11.31 -14.54
CA ILE A 216 18.23 11.72 -15.09
C ILE A 216 17.73 10.62 -16.03
N ASP A 217 16.45 10.31 -15.91
CA ASP A 217 15.76 9.36 -16.78
C ASP A 217 14.53 10.04 -17.38
N TYR A 218 14.57 10.33 -18.67
CA TYR A 218 13.49 11.02 -19.39
C TYR A 218 12.26 10.16 -19.66
N ALA A 219 12.41 8.85 -19.54
CA ALA A 219 11.35 7.87 -19.79
C ALA A 219 11.27 6.89 -18.61
N CYS A 220 11.32 7.41 -17.39
CA CYS A 220 11.54 6.62 -16.16
C CYS A 220 10.47 5.54 -15.92
N GLY A 221 9.27 5.66 -16.49
CA GLY A 221 8.17 4.75 -16.19
C GLY A 221 7.96 4.63 -14.68
N ALA A 222 8.08 3.41 -14.14
CA ALA A 222 8.01 3.16 -12.71
C ALA A 222 9.33 3.50 -11.95
N GLY A 223 10.32 4.06 -12.62
CA GLY A 223 11.57 4.51 -12.01
C GLY A 223 12.59 3.41 -11.71
N HIS A 224 12.52 2.26 -12.37
CA HIS A 224 13.40 1.11 -12.11
C HIS A 224 14.88 1.44 -12.23
N PHE A 225 15.28 2.20 -13.25
CA PHE A 225 16.67 2.65 -13.41
C PHE A 225 17.11 3.58 -12.30
N LEU A 226 16.28 4.54 -11.91
CA LEU A 226 16.59 5.49 -10.84
C LEU A 226 16.66 4.81 -9.47
N THR A 227 15.77 3.85 -9.21
CA THR A 227 15.78 3.08 -7.98
C THR A 227 17.01 2.20 -7.88
N GLU A 228 17.36 1.49 -8.95
CA GLU A 228 18.57 0.66 -9.01
C GLU A 228 19.84 1.50 -8.91
N TYR A 229 19.87 2.66 -9.57
CA TYR A 229 20.94 3.63 -9.42
C TYR A 229 21.12 4.05 -7.95
N ALA A 230 20.04 4.47 -7.28
CA ALA A 230 20.10 4.85 -5.87
C ALA A 230 20.59 3.69 -4.98
N ARG A 231 20.14 2.46 -5.26
CA ARG A 231 20.60 1.26 -4.56
C ARG A 231 22.09 1.01 -4.69
N GLN A 232 22.65 1.20 -5.90
CA GLN A 232 24.06 0.94 -6.15
C GLN A 232 25.00 2.02 -5.60
N ILE A 233 24.58 3.29 -5.57
CA ILE A 233 25.44 4.36 -5.04
C ILE A 233 25.45 4.41 -3.51
N LYS A 234 24.37 4.00 -2.86
CA LYS A 234 24.21 4.09 -1.40
C LYS A 234 25.39 3.47 -0.62
N PRO A 235 25.82 2.23 -0.87
CA PRO A 235 26.96 1.63 -0.14
C PRO A 235 28.27 2.42 -0.28
N PHE A 236 28.54 2.96 -1.47
CA PHE A 236 29.75 3.75 -1.71
C PHE A 236 29.75 5.09 -0.97
N ILE A 237 28.59 5.73 -0.86
CA ILE A 237 28.42 6.95 -0.09
C ILE A 237 28.59 6.67 1.41
N GLU A 238 27.98 5.59 1.91
CA GLU A 238 28.08 5.18 3.32
C GLU A 238 29.54 4.82 3.69
N GLU A 239 30.25 4.09 2.83
CA GLU A 239 31.65 3.76 3.02
C GLU A 239 32.50 5.04 3.13
N LYS A 240 32.29 6.01 2.23
CA LYS A 240 33.02 7.27 2.25
C LYS A 240 32.71 8.12 3.47
N MET A 241 31.47 8.20 3.89
CA MET A 241 31.06 8.92 5.11
C MET A 241 31.67 8.30 6.36
N ASN A 242 31.74 6.98 6.46
CA ASN A 242 32.35 6.29 7.58
C ASN A 242 33.87 6.56 7.65
N LEU A 243 34.57 6.51 6.53
CA LEU A 243 35.99 6.85 6.46
C LEU A 243 36.27 8.31 6.87
N GLN A 244 35.41 9.26 6.55
CA GLN A 244 35.54 10.65 6.98
C GLN A 244 35.33 10.81 8.49
N ASN A 245 34.37 10.10 9.08
CA ASN A 245 34.09 10.14 10.53
C ASN A 245 35.21 9.49 11.36
N GLU A 246 35.93 8.49 10.81
CA GLU A 246 37.10 7.89 11.48
C GLU A 246 38.33 8.81 11.47
N HIS A 247 38.42 9.72 10.51
CA HIS A 247 39.53 10.67 10.37
C HIS A 247 39.30 12.00 11.08
N ASP A 248 38.11 12.33 11.55
CA ASP A 248 37.77 13.52 12.33
C ASP A 248 37.01 13.14 13.62
N PRO A 249 37.65 12.49 14.60
CA PRO A 249 37.07 12.23 15.90
C PRO A 249 37.03 13.53 16.68
N LYS A 250 35.84 14.17 16.73
CA LYS A 250 35.53 15.25 17.67
C LYS A 250 35.22 14.70 19.03
#